data_e41f313e7b5d600216886eea881ca9f9
#
_entry.id   e41f313e7b5d600216886eea881ca9f9
#
_cell.length_a   1.000
_cell.length_b   1.000
_cell.length_c   1.000
_cell.angle_alpha   90.00
_cell.angle_beta   90.00
_cell.angle_gamma   90.00
#
_symmetry.space_group_name_H-M   'P 1'
#
loop_
_entity.id
_entity.type
_entity.pdbx_description
1 polymer ?
#
loop_
_entity_poly.entity_id
_entity_poly.type
_entity_poly.pdbx_seq_one_letter_code
_entity_poly.pdbx_strand_id
1 'polypeptide(L)'
;MESSAQTRRTSPLIAAIAAAAFCALLWLTACSGSGSAEGAGKDQATGAAFSPAATVEETQFDASAATGANDALIDASHVQDGYVSASATSNARIKAQVISGQASSSFDMPQDGTPIACPLAFGDGPYTVRIMRNTSGNNYVELCSADIDVALTSEFAPFLRPNVYCSYTASSSCVAKARELVEGCENQGEALRAICTYIVDNVAYDDDKAAKLKDSTGYIPDPDETLQSGKGICFDYASLGAAMLRSQGIPAKIVTGTVSPRGIYHAWIMVNIDGTWQSARFSVSPNTWSRIDLTFAATGGGANVGDGESYTDRYVY
;
A
#
# COMPACT_ATOMS: atom_id res chain seq x y z
N MET A 1 42.79 56.49 -4.01
CA MET A 1 43.87 55.59 -3.61
C MET A 1 43.33 54.21 -3.90
N GLU A 2 43.45 53.71 -5.16
CA GLU A 2 44.53 52.84 -5.66
C GLU A 2 44.59 51.56 -4.84
N SER A 3 44.52 50.37 -5.38
CA SER A 3 45.03 49.75 -6.61
C SER A 3 44.35 48.38 -6.74
N SER A 4 43.67 47.99 -7.77
CA SER A 4 44.14 47.45 -9.06
C SER A 4 44.99 46.17 -8.94
N ALA A 5 44.49 45.07 -9.52
CA ALA A 5 45.07 44.17 -10.50
C ALA A 5 44.41 42.78 -10.39
N GLN A 6 43.60 42.31 -11.26
CA GLN A 6 43.68 41.91 -12.68
C GLN A 6 44.52 40.64 -12.95
N THR A 7 43.81 39.68 -13.56
CA THR A 7 44.17 38.70 -14.59
C THR A 7 44.87 37.42 -14.15
N ARG A 8 44.45 36.22 -14.59
CA ARG A 8 44.33 35.71 -15.97
C ARG A 8 43.65 34.34 -16.03
N ARG A 9 42.87 34.17 -17.08
CA ARG A 9 42.39 32.91 -17.67
C ARG A 9 43.54 32.04 -18.18
N THR A 10 43.39 30.69 -18.17
CA THR A 10 43.66 29.83 -19.33
C THR A 10 42.98 28.46 -19.18
N SER A 11 42.12 28.11 -20.08
CA SER A 11 41.93 26.80 -20.68
C SER A 11 42.75 26.82 -21.98
N PRO A 12 42.99 25.75 -22.75
CA PRO A 12 42.45 24.39 -22.80
C PRO A 12 43.54 23.31 -23.06
N LEU A 13 43.21 22.02 -23.20
CA LEU A 13 43.47 21.25 -24.41
C LEU A 13 43.11 19.76 -24.26
N ILE A 14 42.40 19.34 -25.27
CA ILE A 14 42.04 18.02 -25.72
C ILE A 14 43.31 17.19 -26.06
N ALA A 15 43.30 15.89 -25.71
CA ALA A 15 44.03 14.89 -26.51
C ALA A 15 43.36 13.51 -26.36
N ALA A 16 42.70 13.10 -27.43
CA ALA A 16 42.36 11.71 -27.72
C ALA A 16 43.59 11.02 -28.35
N ILE A 17 43.89 9.80 -27.96
CA ILE A 17 44.66 8.85 -28.82
C ILE A 17 44.16 7.42 -28.55
N ALA A 18 44.04 6.72 -29.68
CA ALA A 18 43.41 5.43 -29.91
C ALA A 18 44.34 4.22 -29.64
N ALA A 19 43.65 3.10 -29.47
CA ALA A 19 43.91 1.73 -29.95
C ALA A 19 45.34 1.14 -29.91
N ALA A 20 45.45 -0.05 -29.32
CA ALA A 20 46.08 -1.20 -29.95
C ALA A 20 45.68 -2.52 -29.22
N ALA A 21 45.13 -3.43 -30.00
CA ALA A 21 44.90 -4.83 -29.66
C ALA A 21 46.20 -5.59 -29.54
N PHE A 22 46.29 -6.50 -28.57
CA PHE A 22 47.29 -7.58 -28.62
C PHE A 22 46.63 -8.89 -28.13
N CYS A 23 46.41 -9.78 -29.09
CA CYS A 23 46.11 -11.19 -28.84
C CYS A 23 47.38 -11.91 -28.35
N ALA A 24 47.27 -12.63 -27.25
CA ALA A 24 48.17 -13.73 -26.95
C ALA A 24 47.39 -14.86 -26.30
N LEU A 25 47.20 -15.94 -27.06
CA LEU A 25 46.78 -17.25 -26.56
C LEU A 25 47.91 -17.82 -25.69
N LEU A 26 47.54 -18.29 -24.50
CA LEU A 26 48.27 -19.34 -23.82
C LEU A 26 47.27 -20.27 -23.10
N TRP A 27 47.48 -21.53 -23.32
CA TRP A 27 46.66 -22.70 -22.99
C TRP A 27 46.89 -23.19 -21.55
N LEU A 28 45.78 -23.66 -20.96
CA LEU A 28 45.60 -24.80 -20.01
C LEU A 28 46.45 -24.85 -18.71
N THR A 29 45.71 -24.70 -17.60
CA THR A 29 45.65 -25.80 -16.63
C THR A 29 44.30 -25.78 -15.94
N ALA A 30 43.59 -26.90 -16.01
CA ALA A 30 42.40 -27.18 -15.29
C ALA A 30 42.72 -27.34 -13.80
N CYS A 31 42.10 -26.52 -12.96
CA CYS A 31 41.83 -26.86 -11.57
C CYS A 31 40.32 -26.65 -11.35
N SER A 32 39.65 -27.76 -11.26
CA SER A 32 38.26 -27.86 -10.79
C SER A 32 38.17 -27.30 -9.36
N GLY A 33 37.77 -26.05 -9.27
CA GLY A 33 37.27 -25.43 -8.06
C GLY A 33 35.81 -25.10 -8.33
N SER A 34 34.90 -25.94 -7.91
CA SER A 34 33.50 -25.68 -7.82
C SER A 34 33.27 -24.59 -6.77
N GLY A 35 33.46 -23.34 -7.18
CA GLY A 35 32.95 -22.19 -6.47
C GLY A 35 31.53 -21.95 -6.99
N SER A 36 30.57 -22.53 -6.31
CA SER A 36 29.16 -22.20 -6.46
C SER A 36 29.02 -20.71 -6.23
N ALA A 37 28.63 -19.97 -7.27
CA ALA A 37 28.03 -18.67 -7.09
C ALA A 37 26.65 -18.88 -6.46
N GLU A 38 26.62 -19.14 -5.16
CA GLU A 38 25.41 -19.06 -4.36
C GLU A 38 25.10 -17.60 -4.10
N GLY A 39 23.98 -17.12 -4.65
CA GLY A 39 23.54 -15.76 -4.34
C GLY A 39 22.38 -15.20 -5.12
N ALA A 40 21.75 -15.92 -6.04
CA ALA A 40 20.38 -15.59 -6.40
C ALA A 40 19.50 -16.39 -5.47
N GLY A 41 19.01 -15.76 -4.40
CA GLY A 41 18.06 -16.39 -3.48
C GLY A 41 16.93 -17.00 -4.29
N LYS A 42 16.74 -18.31 -4.18
CA LYS A 42 15.67 -19.02 -4.88
C LYS A 42 14.36 -18.41 -4.41
N ASP A 43 13.53 -18.02 -5.37
CA ASP A 43 12.16 -17.58 -5.08
C ASP A 43 11.39 -18.78 -4.47
N GLN A 44 11.19 -18.72 -3.14
CA GLN A 44 10.56 -19.78 -2.37
C GLN A 44 9.34 -19.23 -1.65
N ALA A 45 8.23 -19.93 -1.78
CA ALA A 45 6.99 -19.64 -1.10
C ALA A 45 6.50 -20.90 -0.38
N THR A 46 6.03 -20.74 0.85
CA THR A 46 5.57 -21.83 1.71
C THR A 46 4.34 -21.40 2.51
N GLY A 47 3.73 -22.32 3.23
CA GLY A 47 2.62 -22.10 4.14
C GLY A 47 1.76 -23.35 4.27
N ALA A 48 0.71 -23.28 5.07
CA ALA A 48 -0.33 -24.28 5.11
C ALA A 48 -1.12 -24.32 3.79
N ALA A 49 -1.89 -25.38 3.58
CA ALA A 49 -2.71 -25.53 2.40
C ALA A 49 -3.63 -24.33 2.21
N PHE A 50 -3.53 -23.69 1.07
CA PHE A 50 -4.30 -22.50 0.74
C PHE A 50 -5.60 -22.87 0.03
N SER A 51 -6.67 -22.22 0.45
CA SER A 51 -7.93 -22.21 -0.28
C SER A 51 -8.39 -20.76 -0.40
N PRO A 52 -8.59 -20.25 -1.62
CA PRO A 52 -9.15 -18.92 -1.80
C PRO A 52 -10.46 -18.74 -1.05
N ALA A 53 -10.75 -17.54 -0.58
CA ALA A 53 -12.03 -17.26 0.08
C ALA A 53 -13.20 -17.61 -0.83
N ALA A 54 -14.13 -18.42 -0.32
CA ALA A 54 -15.30 -18.85 -1.08
C ALA A 54 -16.24 -17.68 -1.41
N THR A 55 -16.28 -16.69 -0.51
CA THR A 55 -17.06 -15.45 -0.63
C THR A 55 -16.17 -14.26 -0.36
N VAL A 56 -16.46 -13.16 -1.06
CA VAL A 56 -15.83 -11.87 -0.79
C VAL A 56 -16.55 -11.22 0.37
N GLU A 57 -15.82 -10.88 1.41
CA GLU A 57 -16.33 -10.12 2.53
C GLU A 57 -16.55 -8.67 2.12
N GLU A 58 -17.79 -8.26 2.01
CA GLU A 58 -18.18 -6.88 1.68
C GLU A 58 -18.51 -6.08 2.93
N THR A 59 -18.56 -4.75 2.82
CA THR A 59 -18.99 -3.85 3.88
C THR A 59 -20.40 -3.33 3.61
N GLN A 60 -21.15 -3.08 4.67
CA GLN A 60 -22.54 -2.64 4.61
C GLN A 60 -22.74 -1.33 5.40
N PHE A 61 -23.82 -0.65 5.12
CA PHE A 61 -24.29 0.51 5.86
C PHE A 61 -25.77 0.36 6.16
N ASP A 62 -26.12 0.29 7.44
CA ASP A 62 -27.50 0.28 7.89
C ASP A 62 -27.91 1.64 8.44
N ALA A 63 -28.59 2.42 7.61
CA ALA A 63 -29.08 3.73 8.02
C ALA A 63 -30.05 3.69 9.19
N SER A 64 -30.74 2.56 9.43
CA SER A 64 -31.69 2.42 10.52
C SER A 64 -31.05 2.16 11.88
N ALA A 65 -29.81 1.60 11.86
CA ALA A 65 -29.00 1.37 13.05
C ALA A 65 -28.02 2.54 13.32
N ALA A 66 -27.83 3.41 12.32
CA ALA A 66 -26.89 4.51 12.42
C ALA A 66 -27.33 5.59 13.41
N THR A 67 -26.39 6.14 14.13
CA THR A 67 -26.56 7.34 14.94
C THR A 67 -26.02 8.55 14.22
N GLY A 68 -26.62 9.74 14.43
CA GLY A 68 -26.12 10.89 13.69
C GLY A 68 -26.74 12.23 14.06
N ALA A 69 -26.15 13.27 13.48
CA ALA A 69 -26.60 14.66 13.56
C ALA A 69 -26.07 15.42 12.33
N ASN A 70 -26.70 16.56 12.01
CA ASN A 70 -26.23 17.48 10.97
C ASN A 70 -25.99 16.80 9.60
N ASP A 71 -26.89 15.96 9.17
CA ASP A 71 -26.83 15.17 7.91
C ASP A 71 -25.61 14.23 7.84
N ALA A 72 -25.07 13.84 8.99
CA ALA A 72 -23.99 12.89 9.12
C ALA A 72 -24.39 11.70 9.99
N LEU A 73 -24.10 10.49 9.55
CA LEU A 73 -24.50 9.22 10.14
C LEU A 73 -23.30 8.31 10.37
N ILE A 74 -23.25 7.65 11.52
CA ILE A 74 -22.26 6.63 11.86
C ILE A 74 -23.03 5.35 12.21
N ASP A 75 -22.76 4.29 11.45
CA ASP A 75 -23.28 2.95 11.69
C ASP A 75 -22.17 2.10 12.34
N ALA A 76 -22.41 1.68 13.57
CA ALA A 76 -21.52 0.85 14.37
C ALA A 76 -22.02 -0.61 14.48
N SER A 77 -22.90 -1.07 13.61
CA SER A 77 -23.48 -2.43 13.66
C SER A 77 -22.45 -3.53 13.41
N HIS A 78 -21.31 -3.17 12.77
CA HIS A 78 -20.30 -4.11 12.27
C HIS A 78 -18.97 -4.01 12.99
N VAL A 79 -18.95 -3.53 14.23
CA VAL A 79 -17.70 -3.37 15.00
C VAL A 79 -16.94 -4.69 15.19
N GLN A 80 -17.67 -5.79 15.36
CA GLN A 80 -17.06 -7.13 15.50
C GLN A 80 -16.40 -7.61 14.20
N ASP A 81 -16.90 -7.13 13.06
CA ASP A 81 -16.39 -7.39 11.73
C ASP A 81 -15.20 -6.47 11.36
N GLY A 82 -14.82 -5.58 12.28
CA GLY A 82 -13.64 -4.74 12.17
C GLY A 82 -13.84 -3.43 11.44
N TYR A 83 -15.06 -2.93 11.29
CA TYR A 83 -15.31 -1.63 10.67
C TYR A 83 -16.53 -0.91 11.26
N VAL A 84 -16.57 0.38 11.02
CA VAL A 84 -17.77 1.22 11.11
C VAL A 84 -18.03 1.83 9.76
N SER A 85 -19.29 2.11 9.45
CA SER A 85 -19.64 2.84 8.24
C SER A 85 -20.03 4.28 8.57
N ALA A 86 -19.63 5.22 7.70
CA ALA A 86 -19.90 6.64 7.86
C ALA A 86 -20.48 7.22 6.58
N SER A 87 -21.51 8.05 6.68
CA SER A 87 -22.16 8.74 5.56
C SER A 87 -22.43 10.19 5.94
N ALA A 88 -22.24 11.12 5.02
CA ALA A 88 -22.64 12.51 5.25
C ALA A 88 -22.85 13.26 3.94
N THR A 89 -23.75 14.25 3.96
CA THR A 89 -23.96 15.18 2.86
C THR A 89 -23.38 16.55 3.21
N SER A 90 -22.61 17.14 2.33
CA SER A 90 -21.98 18.45 2.57
C SER A 90 -21.61 19.13 1.28
N ASN A 91 -21.61 20.46 1.29
CA ASN A 91 -21.04 21.30 0.22
C ASN A 91 -19.54 21.61 0.42
N ALA A 92 -18.93 21.10 1.49
CA ALA A 92 -17.51 21.25 1.80
C ALA A 92 -16.90 19.87 2.08
N ARG A 93 -15.59 19.77 1.96
CA ARG A 93 -14.84 18.55 2.20
C ARG A 93 -15.17 17.96 3.57
N ILE A 94 -15.41 16.67 3.62
CA ILE A 94 -15.70 15.92 4.84
C ILE A 94 -14.72 14.77 5.03
N LYS A 95 -14.49 14.43 6.28
CA LYS A 95 -13.63 13.33 6.70
C LYS A 95 -14.27 12.55 7.82
N ALA A 96 -14.15 11.23 7.79
CA ALA A 96 -14.29 10.41 8.96
C ALA A 96 -12.93 10.32 9.68
N GLN A 97 -12.97 10.28 11.02
CA GLN A 97 -11.81 9.98 11.86
C GLN A 97 -12.15 8.82 12.78
N VAL A 98 -11.25 7.85 12.85
CA VAL A 98 -11.29 6.73 13.79
C VAL A 98 -10.14 6.90 14.76
N ILE A 99 -10.43 6.98 16.05
CA ILE A 99 -9.47 7.31 17.10
C ILE A 99 -9.54 6.23 18.18
N SER A 100 -8.39 5.74 18.62
CA SER A 100 -8.26 4.88 19.80
C SER A 100 -7.00 5.29 20.56
N GLY A 101 -7.17 5.82 21.77
CA GLY A 101 -6.07 6.39 22.57
C GLY A 101 -5.36 7.51 21.83
N GLN A 102 -4.08 7.31 21.52
CA GLN A 102 -3.27 8.28 20.76
C GLN A 102 -3.21 7.97 19.26
N ALA A 103 -3.70 6.81 18.84
CA ALA A 103 -3.73 6.40 17.44
C ALA A 103 -4.97 6.98 16.74
N SER A 104 -4.80 7.37 15.49
CA SER A 104 -5.91 7.86 14.68
C SER A 104 -5.68 7.63 13.20
N SER A 105 -6.76 7.32 12.48
CA SER A 105 -6.81 7.34 11.01
C SER A 105 -7.87 8.31 10.53
N SER A 106 -7.65 8.90 9.36
CA SER A 106 -8.58 9.83 8.73
C SER A 106 -8.88 9.38 7.32
N PHE A 107 -10.16 9.42 6.96
CA PHE A 107 -10.68 8.95 5.69
C PHE A 107 -11.39 10.10 4.99
N ASP A 108 -11.02 10.40 3.75
CA ASP A 108 -11.79 11.34 2.93
C ASP A 108 -13.12 10.69 2.56
N MET A 109 -14.20 11.46 2.59
CA MET A 109 -15.56 10.98 2.34
C MET A 109 -16.15 11.65 1.11
N PRO A 110 -16.98 10.92 0.32
CA PRO A 110 -17.88 11.55 -0.65
C PRO A 110 -18.78 12.58 0.01
N GLN A 111 -19.18 13.61 -0.71
CA GLN A 111 -19.99 14.72 -0.20
C GLN A 111 -21.49 14.55 -0.47
N ASP A 112 -21.85 13.48 -1.16
CA ASP A 112 -23.21 13.20 -1.67
C ASP A 112 -24.00 12.23 -0.80
N GLY A 113 -23.46 11.82 0.35
CA GLY A 113 -24.09 10.86 1.24
C GLY A 113 -23.73 9.40 0.94
N THR A 114 -22.90 9.12 -0.07
CA THR A 114 -22.39 7.77 -0.31
C THR A 114 -21.60 7.28 0.93
N PRO A 115 -22.02 6.17 1.55
CA PRO A 115 -21.34 5.67 2.75
C PRO A 115 -19.96 5.12 2.43
N ILE A 116 -19.03 5.25 3.39
CA ILE A 116 -17.72 4.62 3.38
C ILE A 116 -17.56 3.70 4.59
N ALA A 117 -16.79 2.64 4.43
CA ALA A 117 -16.32 1.82 5.55
C ALA A 117 -14.97 2.32 6.06
N CYS A 118 -14.85 2.42 7.38
CA CYS A 118 -13.65 2.85 8.09
C CYS A 118 -13.17 1.68 8.96
N PRO A 119 -11.98 1.09 8.70
CA PRO A 119 -11.49 -0.04 9.47
C PRO A 119 -11.12 0.36 10.90
N LEU A 120 -11.39 -0.54 11.85
CA LEU A 120 -11.03 -0.42 13.27
C LEU A 120 -9.64 -1.04 13.49
N ALA A 121 -8.61 -0.37 12.96
CA ALA A 121 -7.27 -0.91 12.75
C ALA A 121 -6.38 -0.96 14.00
N PHE A 122 -6.86 -0.52 15.16
CA PHE A 122 -6.05 -0.36 16.39
C PHE A 122 -6.32 -1.45 17.46
N GLY A 123 -7.02 -2.53 17.08
CA GLY A 123 -7.34 -3.67 17.97
C GLY A 123 -8.56 -3.42 18.85
N ASP A 124 -8.74 -4.27 19.86
CA ASP A 124 -9.84 -4.16 20.81
C ASP A 124 -9.71 -2.97 21.75
N GLY A 125 -10.83 -2.45 22.21
CA GLY A 125 -10.90 -1.39 23.20
C GLY A 125 -11.79 -0.20 22.80
N PRO A 126 -11.67 0.93 23.52
CA PRO A 126 -12.50 2.10 23.26
C PRO A 126 -12.04 2.89 22.04
N TYR A 127 -13.02 3.29 21.22
CA TYR A 127 -12.82 4.15 20.07
C TYR A 127 -13.77 5.33 20.08
N THR A 128 -13.33 6.44 19.50
CA THR A 128 -14.20 7.55 19.10
C THR A 128 -14.16 7.65 17.58
N VAL A 129 -15.32 7.61 16.94
CA VAL A 129 -15.51 7.84 15.51
C VAL A 129 -16.17 9.19 15.32
N ARG A 130 -15.64 10.04 14.42
CA ARG A 130 -16.17 11.38 14.16
C ARG A 130 -16.29 11.65 12.67
N ILE A 131 -17.30 12.41 12.29
CA ILE A 131 -17.41 12.99 10.96
C ILE A 131 -17.15 14.49 11.08
N MET A 132 -16.17 14.97 10.29
CA MET A 132 -15.62 16.32 10.36
C MET A 132 -15.82 17.02 9.02
N ARG A 133 -16.36 18.26 9.06
CA ARG A 133 -16.52 19.12 7.87
C ARG A 133 -15.46 20.21 7.85
N ASN A 134 -14.82 20.39 6.71
CA ASN A 134 -13.86 21.47 6.48
C ASN A 134 -14.52 22.84 6.54
N THR A 135 -13.86 23.80 7.17
CA THR A 135 -14.29 25.20 7.26
C THR A 135 -13.37 26.12 6.47
N SER A 136 -12.04 25.95 6.61
CA SER A 136 -11.04 26.69 5.85
C SER A 136 -9.66 26.03 5.98
N GLY A 137 -8.92 25.91 4.91
CA GLY A 137 -7.60 25.28 4.93
C GLY A 137 -7.64 23.87 5.56
N ASN A 138 -6.94 23.67 6.67
CA ASN A 138 -6.95 22.41 7.43
C ASN A 138 -7.81 22.46 8.71
N ASN A 139 -8.67 23.46 8.84
CA ASN A 139 -9.59 23.56 9.97
C ASN A 139 -10.88 22.80 9.67
N TYR A 140 -11.34 22.05 10.66
CA TYR A 140 -12.54 21.23 10.59
C TYR A 140 -13.42 21.46 11.82
N VAL A 141 -14.72 21.31 11.63
CA VAL A 141 -15.71 21.24 12.73
C VAL A 141 -16.35 19.86 12.71
N GLU A 142 -16.66 19.36 13.90
CA GLU A 142 -17.37 18.09 14.07
C GLU A 142 -18.82 18.25 13.64
N LEU A 143 -19.32 17.28 12.85
CA LEU A 143 -20.74 17.15 12.53
C LEU A 143 -21.44 16.19 13.48
N CYS A 144 -20.86 15.02 13.70
CA CYS A 144 -21.30 14.06 14.69
C CYS A 144 -20.15 13.18 15.16
N SER A 145 -20.34 12.52 16.30
CA SER A 145 -19.41 11.53 16.85
C SER A 145 -20.15 10.39 17.54
N ALA A 146 -19.46 9.25 17.63
CA ALA A 146 -19.90 8.08 18.38
C ALA A 146 -18.72 7.48 19.14
N ASP A 147 -18.92 7.17 20.41
CA ASP A 147 -17.99 6.38 21.22
C ASP A 147 -18.46 4.93 21.18
N ILE A 148 -17.52 4.02 20.89
CA ILE A 148 -17.79 2.58 20.73
C ILE A 148 -16.73 1.77 21.45
N ASP A 149 -17.14 0.63 22.02
CA ASP A 149 -16.23 -0.38 22.53
C ASP A 149 -16.07 -1.50 21.48
N VAL A 150 -14.86 -1.71 21.01
CA VAL A 150 -14.53 -2.68 19.96
C VAL A 150 -14.08 -3.98 20.58
N ALA A 151 -14.69 -5.08 20.14
CA ALA A 151 -14.29 -6.46 20.39
C ALA A 151 -14.34 -7.21 19.06
N LEU A 152 -13.19 -7.38 18.42
CA LEU A 152 -13.07 -7.97 17.09
C LEU A 152 -13.27 -9.48 17.13
N THR A 153 -13.94 -10.05 16.14
CA THR A 153 -13.98 -11.51 15.95
C THR A 153 -12.60 -12.09 15.62
N SER A 154 -11.73 -11.28 15.01
CA SER A 154 -10.33 -11.59 14.72
C SER A 154 -9.56 -10.27 14.57
N GLU A 155 -8.31 -10.25 15.00
CA GLU A 155 -7.38 -9.12 14.76
C GLU A 155 -7.18 -8.80 13.27
N PHE A 156 -7.50 -9.75 12.40
CA PHE A 156 -7.41 -9.60 10.94
C PHE A 156 -8.70 -9.05 10.31
N ALA A 157 -9.83 -9.05 11.02
CA ALA A 157 -11.13 -8.67 10.46
C ALA A 157 -11.11 -7.30 9.73
N PRO A 158 -10.48 -6.23 10.27
CA PRO A 158 -10.39 -4.94 9.59
C PRO A 158 -9.62 -4.97 8.27
N PHE A 159 -8.76 -5.99 8.07
CA PHE A 159 -7.82 -6.09 6.97
C PHE A 159 -8.18 -7.19 5.95
N LEU A 160 -9.41 -7.71 6.04
CA LEU A 160 -9.97 -8.70 5.12
C LEU A 160 -11.16 -8.14 4.33
N ARG A 161 -11.52 -6.88 4.54
CA ARG A 161 -12.70 -6.23 3.96
C ARG A 161 -12.31 -5.01 3.13
N PRO A 162 -13.18 -4.59 2.18
CA PRO A 162 -12.99 -3.31 1.49
C PRO A 162 -13.10 -2.13 2.47
N ASN A 163 -12.50 -1.03 2.09
CA ASN A 163 -12.70 0.28 2.71
C ASN A 163 -12.58 1.36 1.64
N VAL A 164 -12.70 2.63 2.00
CA VAL A 164 -12.67 3.74 1.04
C VAL A 164 -11.38 3.79 0.20
N TYR A 165 -10.25 3.32 0.74
CA TYR A 165 -8.96 3.30 0.02
C TYR A 165 -8.63 1.95 -0.62
N CYS A 166 -9.52 0.99 -0.49
CA CYS A 166 -9.41 -0.35 -1.03
C CYS A 166 -10.82 -0.86 -1.35
N SER A 167 -11.49 -0.16 -2.28
CA SER A 167 -12.89 -0.45 -2.61
C SER A 167 -12.97 -1.59 -3.62
N TYR A 168 -13.74 -2.62 -3.30
CA TYR A 168 -14.07 -3.73 -4.20
C TYR A 168 -15.36 -4.42 -3.76
N THR A 169 -15.96 -5.13 -4.70
CA THR A 169 -17.10 -6.03 -4.49
C THR A 169 -16.80 -7.39 -5.13
N ALA A 170 -17.66 -8.36 -4.91
CA ALA A 170 -17.53 -9.67 -5.54
C ALA A 170 -17.50 -9.62 -7.09
N SER A 171 -18.04 -8.54 -7.69
CA SER A 171 -18.08 -8.32 -9.15
C SER A 171 -16.91 -7.50 -9.68
N SER A 172 -16.02 -6.99 -8.84
CA SER A 172 -14.86 -6.18 -9.26
C SER A 172 -13.88 -6.96 -10.12
N SER A 173 -13.31 -6.28 -11.12
CA SER A 173 -12.32 -6.85 -12.04
C SER A 173 -11.05 -7.29 -11.33
N CYS A 174 -10.60 -6.54 -10.32
CA CYS A 174 -9.44 -6.87 -9.49
C CYS A 174 -9.67 -8.16 -8.69
N VAL A 175 -10.90 -8.41 -8.22
CA VAL A 175 -11.28 -9.65 -7.53
C VAL A 175 -11.27 -10.84 -8.50
N ALA A 176 -11.82 -10.68 -9.70
CA ALA A 176 -11.80 -11.71 -10.71
C ALA A 176 -10.37 -12.06 -11.13
N LYS A 177 -9.51 -11.05 -11.32
CA LYS A 177 -8.10 -11.25 -11.64
C LYS A 177 -7.34 -11.91 -10.49
N ALA A 178 -7.59 -11.50 -9.24
CA ALA A 178 -6.96 -12.14 -8.08
C ALA A 178 -7.29 -13.63 -8.02
N ARG A 179 -8.55 -14.00 -8.22
CA ARG A 179 -9.00 -15.39 -8.24
C ARG A 179 -8.31 -16.22 -9.34
N GLU A 180 -8.19 -15.64 -10.55
CA GLU A 180 -7.43 -16.26 -11.65
C GLU A 180 -5.97 -16.51 -11.26
N LEU A 181 -5.31 -15.52 -10.65
CA LEU A 181 -3.89 -15.61 -10.32
C LEU A 181 -3.58 -16.63 -9.22
N VAL A 182 -4.50 -16.83 -8.29
CA VAL A 182 -4.29 -17.79 -7.20
C VAL A 182 -4.80 -19.20 -7.51
N GLU A 183 -5.35 -19.40 -8.69
CA GLU A 183 -5.79 -20.74 -9.14
C GLU A 183 -4.60 -21.70 -9.16
N GLY A 184 -4.73 -22.80 -8.42
CA GLY A 184 -3.68 -23.82 -8.31
C GLY A 184 -2.55 -23.49 -7.32
N CYS A 185 -2.60 -22.36 -6.62
CA CYS A 185 -1.66 -22.07 -5.52
C CYS A 185 -1.90 -23.05 -4.36
N GLU A 186 -0.83 -23.68 -3.88
CA GLU A 186 -0.91 -24.69 -2.82
C GLU A 186 -0.86 -24.07 -1.41
N ASN A 187 -0.29 -22.86 -1.26
CA ASN A 187 -0.10 -22.18 0.03
C ASN A 187 -0.23 -20.67 -0.09
N GLN A 188 -0.38 -19.96 1.05
CA GLN A 188 -0.54 -18.51 1.08
C GLN A 188 0.68 -17.75 0.52
N GLY A 189 1.89 -18.28 0.68
CA GLY A 189 3.09 -17.68 0.11
C GLY A 189 3.06 -17.67 -1.42
N GLU A 190 2.55 -18.74 -2.05
CA GLU A 190 2.38 -18.80 -3.50
C GLU A 190 1.30 -17.83 -4.00
N ALA A 191 0.16 -17.76 -3.31
CA ALA A 191 -0.91 -16.83 -3.65
C ALA A 191 -0.43 -15.37 -3.54
N LEU A 192 0.28 -15.02 -2.46
CA LEU A 192 0.90 -13.72 -2.27
C LEU A 192 1.88 -13.40 -3.40
N ARG A 193 2.78 -14.34 -3.72
CA ARG A 193 3.74 -14.22 -4.83
C ARG A 193 3.05 -13.96 -6.15
N ALA A 194 2.03 -14.74 -6.49
CA ALA A 194 1.32 -14.63 -7.76
C ALA A 194 0.69 -13.23 -7.92
N ILE A 195 0.00 -12.72 -6.91
CA ILE A 195 -0.63 -11.40 -6.93
C ILE A 195 0.42 -10.29 -7.00
N CYS A 196 1.42 -10.30 -6.11
CA CYS A 196 2.41 -9.23 -6.06
C CYS A 196 3.27 -9.18 -7.32
N THR A 197 3.69 -10.33 -7.86
CA THR A 197 4.45 -10.40 -9.11
C THR A 197 3.63 -9.85 -10.28
N TYR A 198 2.36 -10.24 -10.37
CA TYR A 198 1.47 -9.72 -11.41
C TYR A 198 1.40 -8.18 -11.37
N ILE A 199 1.18 -7.57 -10.20
CA ILE A 199 1.09 -6.12 -10.06
C ILE A 199 2.41 -5.44 -10.45
N VAL A 200 3.53 -5.96 -9.95
CA VAL A 200 4.86 -5.43 -10.24
C VAL A 200 5.21 -5.47 -11.74
N ASP A 201 4.78 -6.52 -12.43
CA ASP A 201 5.12 -6.73 -13.84
C ASP A 201 4.12 -6.05 -14.81
N ASN A 202 2.91 -5.70 -14.35
CA ASN A 202 1.84 -5.20 -15.23
C ASN A 202 1.36 -3.76 -14.91
N VAL A 203 1.78 -3.17 -13.80
CA VAL A 203 1.45 -1.78 -13.45
C VAL A 203 2.71 -0.92 -13.57
N ALA A 204 2.65 0.13 -14.40
CA ALA A 204 3.71 1.12 -14.53
C ALA A 204 3.46 2.32 -13.62
N TYR A 205 4.53 2.96 -13.12
CA TYR A 205 4.38 4.18 -12.34
C TYR A 205 3.88 5.34 -13.19
N ASP A 206 2.89 6.06 -12.69
CA ASP A 206 2.26 7.19 -13.39
C ASP A 206 2.81 8.53 -12.88
N ASP A 207 3.90 8.99 -13.51
CA ASP A 207 4.54 10.28 -13.19
C ASP A 207 3.62 11.46 -13.42
N ASP A 208 2.75 11.41 -14.44
CA ASP A 208 1.79 12.48 -14.75
C ASP A 208 0.73 12.59 -13.66
N LYS A 209 0.20 11.47 -13.19
CA LYS A 209 -0.75 11.40 -12.07
C LYS A 209 -0.07 11.88 -10.78
N ALA A 210 1.15 11.43 -10.51
CA ALA A 210 1.93 11.86 -9.36
C ALA A 210 2.15 13.39 -9.36
N ALA A 211 2.51 13.97 -10.49
CA ALA A 211 2.69 15.41 -10.63
C ALA A 211 1.39 16.19 -10.39
N LYS A 212 0.26 15.71 -10.92
CA LYS A 212 -1.07 16.33 -10.72
C LYS A 212 -1.54 16.28 -9.27
N LEU A 213 -1.22 15.20 -8.55
CA LEU A 213 -1.68 14.97 -7.18
C LEU A 213 -0.72 15.49 -6.11
N LYS A 214 0.46 15.99 -6.49
CA LYS A 214 1.52 16.41 -5.57
C LYS A 214 1.02 17.36 -4.46
N ASP A 215 0.17 18.32 -4.82
CA ASP A 215 -0.38 19.33 -3.91
C ASP A 215 -1.89 19.12 -3.66
N SER A 216 -2.42 17.97 -4.10
CA SER A 216 -3.83 17.63 -3.94
C SER A 216 -4.07 16.92 -2.60
N THR A 217 -5.30 16.99 -2.13
CA THR A 217 -5.78 16.28 -0.95
C THR A 217 -7.09 15.58 -1.25
N GLY A 218 -7.34 14.44 -0.60
CA GLY A 218 -8.61 13.72 -0.77
C GLY A 218 -8.62 12.79 -1.99
N TYR A 219 -7.44 12.41 -2.49
CA TYR A 219 -7.36 11.38 -3.52
C TYR A 219 -7.79 10.03 -2.95
N ILE A 220 -8.70 9.37 -3.63
CA ILE A 220 -9.18 8.02 -3.33
C ILE A 220 -8.78 7.12 -4.50
N PRO A 221 -7.94 6.10 -4.28
CA PRO A 221 -7.53 5.17 -5.33
C PRO A 221 -8.68 4.23 -5.70
N ASP A 222 -8.70 3.79 -6.95
CA ASP A 222 -9.62 2.78 -7.48
C ASP A 222 -8.83 1.56 -7.98
N PRO A 223 -8.96 0.38 -7.32
CA PRO A 223 -8.28 -0.84 -7.72
C PRO A 223 -8.62 -1.30 -9.15
N ASP A 224 -9.86 -1.19 -9.56
CA ASP A 224 -10.29 -1.62 -10.90
C ASP A 224 -9.76 -0.68 -11.99
N GLU A 225 -9.73 0.64 -11.75
CA GLU A 225 -9.11 1.62 -12.65
C GLU A 225 -7.61 1.34 -12.79
N THR A 226 -6.92 1.08 -11.66
CA THR A 226 -5.48 0.76 -11.65
C THR A 226 -5.18 -0.50 -12.44
N LEU A 227 -5.96 -1.56 -12.23
CA LEU A 227 -5.85 -2.80 -12.98
C LEU A 227 -6.08 -2.58 -14.48
N GLN A 228 -7.13 -1.85 -14.84
CA GLN A 228 -7.52 -1.62 -16.24
C GLN A 228 -6.53 -0.75 -16.99
N SER A 229 -6.06 0.33 -16.35
CA SER A 229 -5.11 1.26 -16.99
C SER A 229 -3.68 0.71 -17.04
N GLY A 230 -3.33 -0.22 -16.15
CA GLY A 230 -1.97 -0.69 -15.95
C GLY A 230 -1.02 0.42 -15.49
N LYS A 231 -1.54 1.46 -14.81
CA LYS A 231 -0.76 2.60 -14.33
C LYS A 231 -1.28 3.09 -12.97
N GLY A 232 -0.36 3.58 -12.13
CA GLY A 232 -0.73 4.14 -10.85
C GLY A 232 0.42 4.77 -10.09
N ILE A 233 0.10 5.52 -9.04
CA ILE A 233 1.06 6.00 -8.04
C ILE A 233 1.16 5.00 -6.88
N CYS A 234 2.02 5.24 -5.92
CA CYS A 234 2.23 4.34 -4.79
C CYS A 234 0.92 3.94 -4.06
N PHE A 235 -0.03 4.88 -3.95
CA PHE A 235 -1.30 4.60 -3.29
C PHE A 235 -2.20 3.67 -4.13
N ASP A 236 -2.15 3.78 -5.46
CA ASP A 236 -2.87 2.88 -6.38
C ASP A 236 -2.31 1.46 -6.31
N TYR A 237 -0.98 1.32 -6.31
CA TYR A 237 -0.32 0.02 -6.12
C TYR A 237 -0.74 -0.65 -4.80
N ALA A 238 -0.70 0.10 -3.70
CA ALA A 238 -1.07 -0.41 -2.39
C ALA A 238 -2.56 -0.78 -2.33
N SER A 239 -3.43 0.03 -2.93
CA SER A 239 -4.87 -0.20 -3.02
C SER A 239 -5.19 -1.46 -3.81
N LEU A 240 -4.64 -1.60 -5.02
CA LEU A 240 -4.82 -2.79 -5.86
C LEU A 240 -4.30 -4.05 -5.16
N GLY A 241 -3.09 -3.97 -4.57
CA GLY A 241 -2.51 -5.09 -3.83
C GLY A 241 -3.37 -5.54 -2.66
N ALA A 242 -3.84 -4.60 -1.85
CA ALA A 242 -4.72 -4.91 -0.73
C ALA A 242 -6.07 -5.47 -1.18
N ALA A 243 -6.70 -4.90 -2.23
CA ALA A 243 -7.96 -5.39 -2.77
C ALA A 243 -7.87 -6.83 -3.27
N MET A 244 -6.83 -7.12 -4.05
CA MET A 244 -6.60 -8.46 -4.58
C MET A 244 -6.32 -9.49 -3.46
N LEU A 245 -5.50 -9.13 -2.48
CA LEU A 245 -5.17 -10.03 -1.36
C LEU A 245 -6.35 -10.27 -0.43
N ARG A 246 -7.03 -9.20 0.03
CA ARG A 246 -8.19 -9.28 0.92
C ARG A 246 -9.31 -10.11 0.32
N SER A 247 -9.58 -9.93 -0.97
CA SER A 247 -10.61 -10.70 -1.70
C SER A 247 -10.34 -12.20 -1.76
N GLN A 248 -9.10 -12.63 -1.51
CA GLN A 248 -8.71 -14.03 -1.45
C GLN A 248 -8.50 -14.54 -0.01
N GLY A 249 -8.86 -13.74 1.00
CA GLY A 249 -8.75 -14.09 2.41
C GLY A 249 -7.35 -13.90 3.00
N ILE A 250 -6.48 -13.15 2.34
CA ILE A 250 -5.14 -12.82 2.85
C ILE A 250 -5.19 -11.43 3.50
N PRO A 251 -4.94 -11.31 4.82
CA PRO A 251 -4.96 -10.02 5.51
C PRO A 251 -3.91 -9.07 4.97
N ALA A 252 -4.35 -7.87 4.57
CA ALA A 252 -3.47 -6.84 4.04
C ALA A 252 -3.85 -5.45 4.58
N LYS A 253 -2.88 -4.74 5.17
CA LYS A 253 -2.99 -3.34 5.56
C LYS A 253 -2.48 -2.47 4.43
N ILE A 254 -3.14 -1.34 4.17
CA ILE A 254 -2.54 -0.25 3.44
C ILE A 254 -1.91 0.68 4.49
N VAL A 255 -0.64 1.00 4.33
CA VAL A 255 0.09 1.90 5.22
C VAL A 255 0.58 3.08 4.42
N THR A 256 0.40 4.27 4.97
CA THR A 256 1.00 5.50 4.43
C THR A 256 1.93 6.12 5.45
N GLY A 257 3.00 6.72 4.97
CA GLY A 257 4.01 7.30 5.84
C GLY A 257 5.14 7.95 5.08
N THR A 258 6.33 7.99 5.68
CA THR A 258 7.50 8.59 5.05
C THR A 258 8.62 7.57 4.88
N VAL A 259 9.36 7.69 3.76
CA VAL A 259 10.51 6.84 3.45
C VAL A 259 11.79 7.69 3.44
N SER A 260 12.78 7.27 4.25
CA SER A 260 14.11 7.88 4.31
C SER A 260 14.97 7.46 3.10
N PRO A 261 16.03 8.22 2.75
CA PRO A 261 16.50 9.46 3.41
C PRO A 261 15.79 10.73 2.92
N ARG A 262 14.93 10.64 1.92
CA ARG A 262 14.32 11.83 1.29
C ARG A 262 13.07 12.35 1.99
N GLY A 263 12.52 11.60 2.96
CA GLY A 263 11.26 11.94 3.62
C GLY A 263 10.06 11.96 2.66
N ILE A 264 10.10 11.12 1.62
CA ILE A 264 9.03 11.05 0.62
C ILE A 264 7.80 10.44 1.28
N TYR A 265 6.65 11.13 1.19
CA TYR A 265 5.37 10.54 1.57
C TYR A 265 5.02 9.42 0.59
N HIS A 266 4.73 8.25 1.12
CA HIS A 266 4.63 7.02 0.34
C HIS A 266 3.53 6.10 0.88
N ALA A 267 3.12 5.14 0.07
CA ALA A 267 2.17 4.10 0.45
C ALA A 267 2.72 2.71 0.10
N TRP A 268 2.49 1.75 0.99
CA TRP A 268 2.86 0.34 0.84
C TRP A 268 1.81 -0.55 1.50
N ILE A 269 1.96 -1.86 1.37
CA ILE A 269 1.13 -2.81 2.10
C ILE A 269 1.94 -3.56 3.16
N MET A 270 1.24 -3.98 4.21
CA MET A 270 1.70 -4.98 5.16
C MET A 270 0.80 -6.19 5.04
N VAL A 271 1.39 -7.37 4.96
CA VAL A 271 0.66 -8.63 4.83
C VAL A 271 0.96 -9.55 5.99
N ASN A 272 0.01 -10.40 6.35
CA ASN A 272 0.22 -11.45 7.33
C ASN A 272 -0.23 -12.79 6.71
N ILE A 273 0.69 -13.74 6.62
CA ILE A 273 0.45 -15.08 6.12
C ILE A 273 1.00 -16.11 7.10
N ASP A 274 0.51 -17.34 7.04
CA ASP A 274 1.01 -18.46 7.87
C ASP A 274 2.30 -19.07 7.35
N GLY A 275 2.74 -18.67 6.15
CA GLY A 275 3.93 -19.16 5.48
C GLY A 275 5.01 -18.11 5.27
N THR A 276 5.91 -18.40 4.33
CA THR A 276 7.00 -17.50 3.95
C THR A 276 6.97 -17.19 2.44
N TRP A 277 7.48 -16.05 2.07
CA TRP A 277 7.89 -15.76 0.71
C TRP A 277 9.24 -15.05 0.71
N GLN A 278 10.24 -15.70 0.12
CA GLN A 278 11.60 -15.17 0.02
C GLN A 278 11.98 -15.03 -1.45
N SER A 279 12.30 -13.82 -1.86
CA SER A 279 12.76 -13.50 -3.21
C SER A 279 13.83 -12.43 -3.17
N ALA A 280 14.36 -12.04 -4.33
CA ALA A 280 15.31 -10.93 -4.42
C ALA A 280 14.70 -9.56 -4.01
N ARG A 281 13.38 -9.44 -4.05
CA ARG A 281 12.66 -8.17 -3.79
C ARG A 281 11.88 -8.18 -2.47
N PHE A 282 11.48 -9.35 -1.96
CA PHE A 282 10.58 -9.46 -0.83
C PHE A 282 11.05 -10.51 0.17
N SER A 283 10.81 -10.21 1.44
CA SER A 283 11.05 -11.13 2.54
C SER A 283 9.84 -11.12 3.47
N VAL A 284 9.08 -12.21 3.45
CA VAL A 284 7.87 -12.39 4.26
C VAL A 284 8.08 -13.53 5.23
N SER A 285 7.82 -13.25 6.50
CA SER A 285 7.94 -14.20 7.61
C SER A 285 6.58 -14.68 8.09
N PRO A 286 6.46 -15.92 8.58
CA PRO A 286 5.18 -16.49 8.96
C PRO A 286 4.59 -15.80 10.20
N ASN A 287 3.28 -15.62 10.20
CA ASN A 287 2.50 -15.09 11.33
C ASN A 287 3.00 -13.73 11.85
N THR A 288 3.57 -12.92 10.95
CA THR A 288 4.05 -11.57 11.25
C THR A 288 3.65 -10.61 10.14
N TRP A 289 3.34 -9.37 10.52
CA TRP A 289 3.10 -8.33 9.54
C TRP A 289 4.39 -7.97 8.81
N SER A 290 4.49 -8.40 7.55
CA SER A 290 5.64 -8.17 6.68
C SER A 290 5.33 -7.09 5.65
N ARG A 291 6.28 -6.16 5.43
CA ARG A 291 6.14 -5.07 4.45
C ARG A 291 6.33 -5.58 3.03
N ILE A 292 5.48 -5.09 2.14
CA ILE A 292 5.60 -5.26 0.70
C ILE A 292 5.41 -3.89 0.04
N ASP A 293 6.47 -3.40 -0.59
CA ASP A 293 6.44 -2.18 -1.38
C ASP A 293 6.41 -2.53 -2.87
N LEU A 294 5.19 -2.61 -3.40
CA LEU A 294 4.96 -2.96 -4.80
C LEU A 294 5.51 -1.91 -5.77
N THR A 295 5.48 -0.63 -5.37
CA THR A 295 5.94 0.47 -6.21
C THR A 295 7.44 0.42 -6.40
N PHE A 296 8.21 0.31 -5.32
CA PHE A 296 9.66 0.22 -5.42
C PHE A 296 10.10 -1.07 -6.09
N ALA A 297 9.37 -2.16 -5.90
CA ALA A 297 9.64 -3.40 -6.62
C ALA A 297 9.44 -3.26 -8.13
N ALA A 298 8.40 -2.54 -8.57
CA ALA A 298 8.11 -2.29 -9.99
C ALA A 298 9.10 -1.31 -10.64
N THR A 299 9.51 -0.27 -9.91
CA THR A 299 10.37 0.79 -10.45
C THR A 299 11.87 0.50 -10.33
N GLY A 300 12.26 -0.63 -9.77
CA GLY A 300 13.67 -0.98 -9.53
C GLY A 300 14.31 -0.12 -8.44
N GLY A 301 13.53 0.54 -7.63
CA GLY A 301 13.92 1.46 -6.56
C GLY A 301 14.49 0.78 -5.33
N GLY A 302 15.62 0.06 -5.51
CA GLY A 302 16.48 -0.27 -4.40
C GLY A 302 16.44 -1.72 -3.93
N ALA A 303 17.63 -2.19 -3.56
CA ALA A 303 17.90 -3.48 -2.92
C ALA A 303 17.31 -3.61 -1.49
N ASN A 304 16.59 -2.59 -1.03
CA ASN A 304 16.12 -2.48 0.37
C ASN A 304 14.60 -2.38 0.48
N VAL A 305 13.88 -3.01 -0.43
CA VAL A 305 12.43 -3.12 -0.33
C VAL A 305 12.13 -4.13 0.79
N GLY A 306 12.15 -3.68 2.04
CA GLY A 306 11.76 -4.54 3.16
C GLY A 306 12.69 -4.57 4.38
N ASP A 307 13.76 -3.77 4.45
CA ASP A 307 14.64 -3.71 5.62
C ASP A 307 14.03 -2.99 6.84
N GLY A 308 12.89 -2.31 6.68
CA GLY A 308 12.14 -1.73 7.78
C GLY A 308 12.71 -0.44 8.38
N GLU A 309 13.99 -0.16 8.26
CA GLU A 309 14.63 0.97 8.93
C GLU A 309 14.35 2.32 8.23
N SER A 310 14.04 2.28 6.94
CA SER A 310 13.82 3.49 6.12
C SER A 310 12.39 4.00 6.10
N TYR A 311 11.44 3.31 6.74
CA TYR A 311 10.01 3.62 6.70
C TYR A 311 9.51 4.08 8.08
N THR A 312 8.66 5.10 8.07
CA THR A 312 7.94 5.57 9.26
C THR A 312 6.47 5.60 8.95
N ASP A 313 5.71 4.72 9.60
CA ASP A 313 4.27 4.59 9.45
C ASP A 313 3.56 5.83 10.00
N ARG A 314 2.53 6.29 9.32
CA ARG A 314 1.70 7.41 9.75
C ARG A 314 0.24 7.01 9.92
N TYR A 315 -0.34 6.38 8.90
CA TYR A 315 -1.72 5.91 8.92
C TYR A 315 -1.79 4.47 8.45
N VAL A 316 -2.73 3.72 9.02
CA VAL A 316 -3.04 2.33 8.69
C VAL A 316 -4.52 2.24 8.28
N TYR A 317 -4.77 1.56 7.15
CA TYR A 317 -6.10 1.40 6.56
C TYR A 317 -6.41 -0.04 6.19
#